data_bb0f67057765b9f1c91df450c7606107
#
_entry.id   bb0f67057765b9f1c91df450c7606107
#
_cell.length_a   1.000
_cell.length_b   1.000
_cell.length_c   1.000
_cell.angle_alpha   90.00
_cell.angle_beta   90.00
_cell.angle_gamma   90.00
#
_symmetry.space_group_name_H-M   'P 1'
#
loop_
_entity.id
_entity.type
_entity.pdbx_description
1 polymer ?
#
loop_
_entity_poly.entity_id
_entity_poly.type
_entity_poly.pdbx_seq_one_letter_code
_entity_poly.pdbx_strand_id
1 'polypeptide(L)'
;GLFNMAGELMGLINAKIASENTEGLGFAVPVDTLYEVILELIHYGYVRGRPALDFKVVEINDYKQALYYFGYASKGVFVYEKEHELLQYGDRITYAEGQTILSADQLDEIIRKKKIGDTVTMTVKRGRNEINVTVTVTEYIPPSVRPED
;
A
#
# COMPACT_ATOMS: atom_id res chain seq x y z
N GLY A 1 -1.37 2.13 25.56
CA GLY A 1 -1.47 3.60 25.59
C GLY A 1 -0.29 4.25 26.28
N LEU A 2 0.07 5.44 25.84
CA LEU A 2 1.00 6.32 26.51
C LEU A 2 0.18 7.36 27.29
N PHE A 3 0.38 7.42 28.61
CA PHE A 3 -0.37 8.32 29.50
C PHE A 3 0.55 9.33 30.18
N ASN A 4 0.04 10.53 30.45
CA ASN A 4 0.75 11.50 31.26
C ASN A 4 0.53 11.26 32.76
N MET A 5 1.13 12.09 33.60
CA MET A 5 1.01 11.98 35.08
C MET A 5 -0.41 12.29 35.60
N ALA A 6 -1.24 12.94 34.81
CA ALA A 6 -2.66 13.18 35.11
C ALA A 6 -3.58 12.02 34.69
N GLY A 7 -3.03 10.97 34.07
CA GLY A 7 -3.79 9.82 33.56
C GLY A 7 -4.45 10.04 32.21
N GLU A 8 -4.11 11.10 31.51
CA GLU A 8 -4.65 11.40 30.18
C GLU A 8 -3.89 10.64 29.10
N LEU A 9 -4.59 10.11 28.10
CA LEU A 9 -4.01 9.42 26.95
C LEU A 9 -3.30 10.42 26.04
N MET A 10 -1.98 10.27 25.90
CA MET A 10 -1.13 11.11 25.05
C MET A 10 -0.91 10.49 23.66
N GLY A 11 -0.99 9.18 23.56
CA GLY A 11 -0.78 8.49 22.30
C GLY A 11 -0.86 6.97 22.41
N LEU A 12 -0.71 6.31 21.29
CA LEU A 12 -0.68 4.85 21.16
C LEU A 12 0.68 4.40 20.63
N ILE A 13 1.36 3.55 21.41
CA ILE A 13 2.63 2.95 20.98
C ILE A 13 2.32 1.94 19.86
N ASN A 14 2.91 2.16 18.68
CA ASN A 14 2.67 1.30 17.52
C ASN A 14 3.91 0.55 17.03
N ALA A 15 5.11 1.00 17.40
CA ALA A 15 6.34 0.35 16.99
C ALA A 15 7.41 0.46 18.07
N LYS A 16 8.27 -0.57 18.16
CA LYS A 16 9.47 -0.59 18.97
C LYS A 16 10.63 -1.04 18.09
N ILE A 17 11.73 -0.29 18.10
CA ILE A 17 12.95 -0.74 17.46
C ILE A 17 13.60 -1.78 18.37
N ALA A 18 13.70 -3.03 17.85
CA ALA A 18 14.47 -4.09 18.45
C ALA A 18 15.72 -4.32 17.60
N SER A 19 16.86 -3.74 17.98
CA SER A 19 18.17 -4.09 17.44
C SER A 19 19.11 -4.38 18.60
N GLU A 20 20.13 -5.23 18.37
CA GLU A 20 21.07 -5.66 19.39
C GLU A 20 21.81 -4.51 20.09
N ASN A 21 21.84 -3.32 19.46
CA ASN A 21 22.53 -2.13 19.98
C ASN A 21 21.59 -0.95 20.28
N THR A 22 20.26 -1.11 20.20
CA THR A 22 19.31 -0.01 20.41
C THR A 22 18.13 -0.50 21.24
N GLU A 23 18.32 -0.53 22.55
CA GLU A 23 17.22 -0.79 23.48
C GLU A 23 16.50 0.51 23.87
N GLY A 24 15.17 0.46 23.91
CA GLY A 24 14.36 1.49 24.52
C GLY A 24 13.76 2.55 23.59
N LEU A 25 13.98 2.50 22.27
CA LEU A 25 13.30 3.40 21.33
C LEU A 25 11.94 2.85 20.95
N GLY A 26 10.89 3.58 21.27
CA GLY A 26 9.52 3.30 20.85
C GLY A 26 8.92 4.51 20.13
N PHE A 27 7.99 4.26 19.21
CA PHE A 27 7.24 5.27 18.52
C PHE A 27 5.77 5.21 18.95
N ALA A 28 5.21 6.37 19.23
CA ALA A 28 3.79 6.50 19.53
C ALA A 28 3.14 7.44 18.53
N VAL A 29 1.93 7.09 18.10
CA VAL A 29 1.06 7.99 17.34
C VAL A 29 0.40 8.93 18.34
N PRO A 30 0.48 10.26 18.17
CA PRO A 30 -0.18 11.23 19.05
C PRO A 30 -1.70 11.05 19.09
N VAL A 31 -2.31 11.37 20.26
CA VAL A 31 -3.77 11.18 20.45
C VAL A 31 -4.61 12.00 19.47
N ASP A 32 -4.17 13.20 19.11
CA ASP A 32 -4.91 14.05 18.16
C ASP A 32 -5.02 13.40 16.78
N THR A 33 -3.93 12.76 16.31
CA THR A 33 -3.94 11.97 15.06
C THR A 33 -4.79 10.72 15.18
N LEU A 34 -4.77 10.07 16.37
CA LEU A 34 -5.55 8.87 16.63
C LEU A 34 -7.05 9.15 16.67
N TYR A 35 -7.45 10.30 17.20
CA TYR A 35 -8.85 10.62 17.44
C TYR A 35 -9.66 10.61 16.13
N GLU A 36 -9.18 11.27 15.07
CA GLU A 36 -9.83 11.28 13.77
C GLU A 36 -9.93 9.86 13.17
N VAL A 37 -8.83 9.10 13.23
CA VAL A 37 -8.79 7.71 12.74
C VAL A 37 -9.75 6.81 13.51
N ILE A 38 -9.81 6.95 14.84
CA ILE A 38 -10.71 6.16 15.70
C ILE A 38 -12.17 6.44 15.38
N LEU A 39 -12.55 7.70 15.19
CA LEU A 39 -13.91 8.05 14.82
C LEU A 39 -14.33 7.44 13.47
N GLU A 40 -13.45 7.50 12.47
CA GLU A 40 -13.70 6.85 11.17
C GLU A 40 -13.88 5.33 11.32
N LEU A 41 -13.00 4.68 12.09
CA LEU A 41 -13.09 3.24 12.34
C LEU A 41 -14.36 2.83 13.09
N ILE A 42 -14.79 3.62 14.08
CA ILE A 42 -16.02 3.33 14.85
C ILE A 42 -17.26 3.49 13.97
N HIS A 43 -17.32 4.55 13.16
CA HIS A 43 -18.52 4.86 12.37
C HIS A 43 -18.62 4.05 11.08
N TYR A 44 -17.51 3.77 10.43
CA TYR A 44 -17.48 3.20 9.07
C TYR A 44 -16.74 1.86 8.97
N GLY A 45 -16.04 1.45 10.02
CA GLY A 45 -15.21 0.23 10.00
C GLY A 45 -13.88 0.39 9.26
N TYR A 46 -13.64 1.53 8.63
CA TYR A 46 -12.40 1.86 7.92
C TYR A 46 -12.17 3.36 7.87
N VAL A 47 -10.97 3.79 7.51
CA VAL A 47 -10.62 5.21 7.32
C VAL A 47 -10.92 5.60 5.88
N ARG A 48 -11.94 6.44 5.70
CA ARG A 48 -12.39 6.92 4.39
C ARG A 48 -11.38 7.87 3.73
N GLY A 49 -11.54 8.06 2.43
CA GLY A 49 -10.72 9.00 1.65
C GLY A 49 -9.29 8.54 1.43
N ARG A 50 -8.92 7.30 1.74
CA ARG A 50 -7.59 6.76 1.44
C ARG A 50 -7.51 6.39 -0.03
N PRO A 51 -6.60 7.03 -0.81
CA PRO A 51 -6.41 6.66 -2.19
C PRO A 51 -5.80 5.27 -2.31
N ALA A 52 -6.30 4.49 -3.26
CA ALA A 52 -5.85 3.13 -3.56
C ALA A 52 -5.99 2.84 -5.05
N LEU A 53 -5.43 1.71 -5.47
CA LEU A 53 -5.67 1.12 -6.78
C LEU A 53 -6.66 -0.04 -6.64
N ASP A 54 -7.39 -0.33 -7.70
CA ASP A 54 -8.37 -1.42 -7.79
C ASP A 54 -7.72 -2.80 -8.04
N PHE A 55 -6.43 -2.90 -7.84
CA PHE A 55 -5.66 -4.13 -7.94
C PHE A 55 -4.63 -4.21 -6.80
N LYS A 56 -4.18 -5.41 -6.50
CA LYS A 56 -3.16 -5.65 -5.49
C LYS A 56 -1.81 -5.97 -6.12
N VAL A 57 -0.77 -5.53 -5.46
CA VAL A 57 0.60 -5.81 -5.86
C VAL A 57 1.33 -6.61 -4.78
N VAL A 58 2.35 -7.34 -5.21
CA VAL A 58 3.29 -8.02 -4.34
C VAL A 58 4.71 -7.65 -4.74
N GLU A 59 5.54 -7.36 -3.75
CA GLU A 59 6.97 -7.16 -3.97
C GLU A 59 7.69 -8.51 -3.85
N ILE A 60 8.47 -8.87 -4.88
CA ILE A 60 9.27 -10.08 -4.92
C ILE A 60 10.75 -9.71 -5.00
N ASN A 61 11.50 -10.08 -3.98
CA ASN A 61 12.92 -9.83 -3.83
C ASN A 61 13.81 -11.06 -4.10
N ASP A 62 13.20 -12.17 -4.46
CA ASP A 62 13.88 -13.43 -4.80
C ASP A 62 13.57 -13.86 -6.24
N TYR A 63 14.62 -14.13 -7.03
CA TYR A 63 14.47 -14.57 -8.42
C TYR A 63 13.77 -15.91 -8.58
N LYS A 64 13.96 -16.84 -7.63
CA LYS A 64 13.31 -18.16 -7.68
C LYS A 64 11.83 -18.04 -7.40
N GLN A 65 11.44 -17.19 -6.46
CA GLN A 65 10.04 -16.89 -6.20
C GLN A 65 9.36 -16.24 -7.40
N ALA A 66 10.00 -15.25 -8.03
CA ALA A 66 9.47 -14.62 -9.22
C ALA A 66 9.30 -15.61 -10.38
N LEU A 67 10.27 -16.51 -10.57
CA LEU A 67 10.18 -17.57 -11.58
C LEU A 67 9.04 -18.55 -11.28
N TYR A 68 8.88 -18.93 -10.01
CA TYR A 68 7.85 -19.86 -9.58
C TYR A 68 6.44 -19.31 -9.74
N TYR A 69 6.21 -18.07 -9.30
CA TYR A 69 4.88 -17.46 -9.31
C TYR A 69 4.51 -16.82 -10.65
N PHE A 70 5.48 -16.23 -11.36
CA PHE A 70 5.21 -15.40 -12.54
C PHE A 70 5.88 -15.88 -13.83
N GLY A 71 6.62 -16.98 -13.76
CA GLY A 71 7.22 -17.62 -14.94
C GLY A 71 8.47 -16.92 -15.49
N TYR A 72 9.00 -15.91 -14.83
CA TYR A 72 10.26 -15.28 -15.24
C TYR A 72 11.06 -14.72 -14.05
N ALA A 73 12.37 -14.89 -14.08
CA ALA A 73 13.28 -14.52 -13.02
C ALA A 73 13.56 -13.00 -13.04
N SER A 74 12.74 -12.22 -12.37
CA SER A 74 12.91 -10.78 -12.25
C SER A 74 12.36 -10.30 -10.91
N LYS A 75 13.17 -9.57 -10.15
CA LYS A 75 12.72 -8.90 -8.92
C LYS A 75 11.85 -7.70 -9.26
N GLY A 76 11.02 -7.27 -8.32
CA GLY A 76 10.23 -6.05 -8.42
C GLY A 76 8.80 -6.20 -7.90
N VAL A 77 7.95 -5.29 -8.34
CA VAL A 77 6.55 -5.19 -7.95
C VAL A 77 5.67 -5.81 -9.03
N PHE A 78 4.86 -6.77 -8.66
CA PHE A 78 4.02 -7.53 -9.58
C PHE A 78 2.55 -7.39 -9.23
N VAL A 79 1.71 -7.34 -10.25
CA VAL A 79 0.25 -7.45 -10.09
C VAL A 79 -0.09 -8.86 -9.63
N TYR A 80 -0.70 -8.94 -8.46
CA TYR A 80 -1.03 -10.21 -7.80
C TYR A 80 -2.51 -10.53 -7.90
N GLU A 81 -3.37 -9.53 -7.66
CA GLU A 81 -4.81 -9.66 -7.75
C GLU A 81 -5.35 -8.47 -8.52
N LYS A 82 -6.20 -8.70 -9.49
CA LYS A 82 -6.73 -7.67 -10.37
C LYS A 82 -8.25 -7.64 -10.35
N GLU A 83 -8.80 -6.45 -10.33
CA GLU A 83 -10.15 -6.14 -10.76
C GLU A 83 -10.12 -5.24 -12.02
N HIS A 84 -8.94 -4.82 -12.48
CA HIS A 84 -8.75 -3.91 -13.60
C HIS A 84 -8.58 -4.62 -14.93
N GLU A 85 -9.34 -4.20 -15.97
CA GLU A 85 -9.39 -4.88 -17.28
C GLU A 85 -8.04 -4.87 -18.03
N LEU A 86 -7.24 -3.82 -17.89
CA LEU A 86 -6.00 -3.63 -18.64
C LEU A 86 -4.79 -4.38 -18.05
N LEU A 87 -4.87 -4.80 -16.79
CA LEU A 87 -3.80 -5.48 -16.08
C LEU A 87 -4.00 -7.00 -16.06
N GLN A 88 -2.93 -7.74 -15.95
CA GLN A 88 -2.94 -9.20 -15.80
C GLN A 88 -2.10 -9.63 -14.61
N TYR A 89 -2.45 -10.78 -14.02
CA TYR A 89 -1.63 -11.45 -13.04
C TYR A 89 -0.21 -11.64 -13.57
N GLY A 90 0.78 -11.24 -12.78
CA GLY A 90 2.18 -11.33 -13.15
C GLY A 90 2.72 -10.16 -13.99
N ASP A 91 1.92 -9.16 -14.32
CA ASP A 91 2.43 -7.90 -14.88
C ASP A 91 3.39 -7.27 -13.89
N ARG A 92 4.62 -7.00 -14.31
CA ARG A 92 5.61 -6.33 -13.48
C ARG A 92 5.54 -4.83 -13.70
N ILE A 93 5.26 -4.06 -12.67
CA ILE A 93 5.25 -2.60 -12.72
C ILE A 93 6.70 -2.13 -12.75
N THR A 94 7.09 -1.40 -13.80
CA THR A 94 8.45 -0.89 -13.99
C THR A 94 8.53 0.61 -13.79
N TYR A 95 7.48 1.35 -14.17
CA TYR A 95 7.38 2.79 -13.98
C TYR A 95 5.97 3.17 -13.53
N ALA A 96 5.88 4.23 -12.74
CA ALA A 96 4.64 4.93 -12.44
C ALA A 96 4.92 6.44 -12.41
N GLU A 97 4.09 7.24 -13.11
CA GLU A 97 4.26 8.71 -13.26
C GLU A 97 5.68 9.11 -13.68
N GLY A 98 6.31 8.33 -14.57
CA GLY A 98 7.67 8.55 -15.05
C GLY A 98 8.80 8.19 -14.08
N GLN A 99 8.47 7.67 -12.89
CA GLN A 99 9.44 7.22 -11.89
C GLN A 99 9.60 5.70 -11.95
N THR A 100 10.84 5.22 -11.84
CA THR A 100 11.13 3.78 -11.76
C THR A 100 10.60 3.20 -10.46
N ILE A 101 9.88 2.09 -10.55
CA ILE A 101 9.33 1.37 -9.40
C ILE A 101 10.18 0.15 -9.09
N LEU A 102 10.83 0.17 -7.94
CA LEU A 102 11.67 -0.91 -7.43
C LEU A 102 11.05 -1.60 -6.21
N SER A 103 10.17 -0.92 -5.48
CA SER A 103 9.49 -1.44 -4.28
C SER A 103 8.01 -1.06 -4.28
N ALA A 104 7.21 -1.81 -3.52
CA ALA A 104 5.80 -1.51 -3.33
C ALA A 104 5.60 -0.17 -2.60
N ASP A 105 6.49 0.17 -1.66
CA ASP A 105 6.43 1.45 -0.94
C ASP A 105 6.54 2.66 -1.87
N GLN A 106 7.38 2.59 -2.90
CA GLN A 106 7.49 3.68 -3.89
C GLN A 106 6.20 3.88 -4.68
N LEU A 107 5.52 2.79 -5.04
CA LEU A 107 4.21 2.88 -5.70
C LEU A 107 3.18 3.48 -4.74
N ASP A 108 3.13 3.02 -3.50
CA ASP A 108 2.24 3.55 -2.46
C ASP A 108 2.45 5.04 -2.21
N GLU A 109 3.70 5.52 -2.18
CA GLU A 109 3.99 6.94 -2.03
C GLU A 109 3.43 7.80 -3.18
N ILE A 110 3.48 7.28 -4.42
CA ILE A 110 2.90 7.96 -5.58
C ILE A 110 1.38 8.03 -5.42
N ILE A 111 0.75 6.91 -5.06
CA ILE A 111 -0.71 6.83 -4.90
C ILE A 111 -1.21 7.73 -3.78
N ARG A 112 -0.54 7.77 -2.64
CA ARG A 112 -0.91 8.63 -1.49
C ARG A 112 -0.89 10.12 -1.79
N LYS A 113 -0.15 10.56 -2.82
CA LYS A 113 -0.11 11.97 -3.27
C LYS A 113 -1.23 12.32 -4.24
N LYS A 114 -1.98 11.33 -4.71
CA LYS A 114 -3.12 11.50 -5.63
C LYS A 114 -4.43 11.65 -4.86
N LYS A 115 -5.43 12.18 -5.53
CA LYS A 115 -6.80 12.23 -5.03
C LYS A 115 -7.61 11.08 -5.64
N ILE A 116 -8.66 10.68 -4.96
CA ILE A 116 -9.65 9.76 -5.53
C ILE A 116 -10.23 10.39 -6.79
N GLY A 117 -10.25 9.61 -7.88
CA GLY A 117 -10.64 10.07 -9.22
C GLY A 117 -9.50 10.55 -10.10
N ASP A 118 -8.30 10.81 -9.54
CA ASP A 118 -7.12 11.08 -10.35
C ASP A 118 -6.69 9.82 -11.12
N THR A 119 -5.88 10.01 -12.15
CA THR A 119 -5.30 8.91 -12.90
C THR A 119 -3.81 8.74 -12.59
N VAL A 120 -3.32 7.51 -12.73
CA VAL A 120 -1.92 7.15 -12.64
C VAL A 120 -1.53 6.40 -13.90
N THR A 121 -0.52 6.91 -14.60
CA THR A 121 0.06 6.24 -15.77
C THR A 121 1.22 5.36 -15.33
N MET A 122 1.14 4.08 -15.68
CA MET A 122 2.15 3.10 -15.36
C MET A 122 2.66 2.40 -16.60
N THR A 123 3.92 1.98 -16.59
CA THR A 123 4.47 1.04 -17.55
C THR A 123 4.60 -0.31 -16.86
N VAL A 124 3.98 -1.33 -17.44
CA VAL A 124 4.09 -2.71 -16.97
C VAL A 124 4.80 -3.57 -18.00
N LYS A 125 5.58 -4.52 -17.52
CA LYS A 125 6.22 -5.53 -18.34
C LYS A 125 5.44 -6.83 -18.27
N ARG A 126 4.90 -7.24 -19.41
CA ARG A 126 4.15 -8.50 -19.62
C ARG A 126 4.97 -9.40 -20.53
N GLY A 127 5.67 -10.37 -19.95
CA GLY A 127 6.63 -11.19 -20.67
C GLY A 127 7.76 -10.33 -21.26
N ARG A 128 7.82 -10.23 -22.61
CA ARG A 128 8.81 -9.41 -23.33
C ARG A 128 8.29 -8.02 -23.73
N ASN A 129 7.00 -7.77 -23.55
CA ASN A 129 6.36 -6.53 -23.98
C ASN A 129 6.30 -5.52 -22.83
N GLU A 130 6.48 -4.26 -23.18
CA GLU A 130 6.18 -3.14 -22.30
C GLU A 130 4.85 -2.51 -22.72
N ILE A 131 3.97 -2.31 -21.76
CA ILE A 131 2.60 -1.84 -21.97
C ILE A 131 2.36 -0.64 -21.05
N ASN A 132 1.91 0.46 -21.62
CA ASN A 132 1.46 1.60 -20.85
C ASN A 132 -0.01 1.44 -20.50
N VAL A 133 -0.32 1.57 -19.22
CA VAL A 133 -1.67 1.51 -18.69
C VAL A 133 -1.96 2.76 -17.88
N THR A 134 -3.19 3.25 -17.95
CA THR A 134 -3.66 4.34 -17.12
C THR A 134 -4.77 3.80 -16.26
N VAL A 135 -4.62 3.94 -14.94
CA VAL A 135 -5.59 3.46 -13.94
C VAL A 135 -6.14 4.63 -13.15
N THR A 136 -7.37 4.52 -12.71
CA THR A 136 -8.00 5.53 -11.85
C THR A 136 -7.76 5.20 -10.39
N VAL A 137 -7.39 6.20 -9.60
CA VAL A 137 -7.25 6.07 -8.16
C VAL A 137 -8.63 6.01 -7.53
N THR A 138 -8.89 4.94 -6.80
CA THR A 138 -10.14 4.68 -6.09
C THR A 138 -9.99 4.87 -4.58
N GLU A 139 -11.07 4.75 -3.85
CA GLU A 139 -11.01 4.70 -2.39
C GLU A 139 -10.69 3.28 -1.92
N TYR A 140 -9.81 3.17 -0.93
CA TYR A 140 -9.56 1.89 -0.27
C TYR A 140 -10.75 1.53 0.63
N ILE A 141 -11.50 0.52 0.25
CA ILE A 141 -12.56 -0.09 1.08
C ILE A 141 -12.11 -1.50 1.44
N PRO A 142 -11.93 -1.82 2.74
CA PRO A 142 -11.55 -3.17 3.16
C PRO A 142 -12.60 -4.21 2.74
N PRO A 143 -12.21 -5.43 2.37
CA PRO A 143 -13.16 -6.49 1.99
C PRO A 143 -14.24 -6.78 3.03
N SER A 144 -13.90 -6.61 4.33
CA SER A 144 -14.84 -6.83 5.44
C SER A 144 -15.97 -5.79 5.54
N VAL A 145 -15.89 -4.70 4.79
CA VAL A 145 -16.86 -3.59 4.81
C VAL A 145 -17.56 -3.44 3.47
N ARG A 146 -17.05 -4.11 2.42
CA ARG A 146 -17.72 -4.12 1.11
C ARG A 146 -19.09 -4.80 1.22
N PRO A 147 -20.16 -4.25 0.62
CA PRO A 147 -21.41 -4.97 0.48
C PRO A 147 -21.15 -6.33 -0.19
N GLU A 148 -21.77 -7.38 0.35
CA GLU A 148 -21.81 -8.67 -0.37
C GLU A 148 -22.61 -8.46 -1.65
N ASP A 149 -22.03 -8.78 -2.82
CA ASP A 149 -22.70 -8.76 -4.12
C ASP A 149 -23.80 -9.86 -4.21
#